data_68a0c300c152e73f3c87ba01abc01f1d
#
_entry.id   68a0c300c152e73f3c87ba01abc01f1d
#
_cell.length_a   1.000
_cell.length_b   1.000
_cell.length_c   1.000
_cell.angle_alpha   90.00
_cell.angle_beta   90.00
_cell.angle_gamma   90.00
#
_symmetry.space_group_name_H-M   'P 1'
#
loop_
_entity.id
_entity.type
_entity.pdbx_description
1 polymer ?
#
loop_
_entity_poly.entity_id
_entity_poly.type
_entity_poly.pdbx_seq_one_letter_code
_entity_poly.pdbx_strand_id
1 'polypeptide(L)'
;MGKQKTVQGNVSPAMDIAVQQKLAQQKKFSSVWKKHKYKYLMIAPFAFIFLVFTFLPVVISIILSFTSFDMVEAPELTGFANYVKLIVYDPIFLTAVKNTLVFAIITGPISYIMCFLFAWVVNDLPRIPRAIMTLVFYAPSISGNAYLVWKLLFSSDTYGWANAWMVKLGLTNEAILWLQTEGYIMPILIVVQLWLSLGISFLTFIAGLQNMDKSLYEAAAVEGIKNRWQELWYITLPSMKPQLMFGAVMQITSSLSVSQLSIDLVGFPSVNYAGHTILTHLHDFGNIRYELGYACTIAVILFFIMMICNVLVQKLLRKLG
;
A
#
# COMPACT_ATOMS: atom_id res chain seq x y z
N MET A 1 12.02 -81.90 7.33
CA MET A 1 13.03 -81.19 6.49
C MET A 1 12.28 -80.24 5.55
N GLY A 2 12.14 -78.94 5.89
CA GLY A 2 11.46 -77.90 5.11
C GLY A 2 12.40 -76.75 4.98
N LYS A 3 12.90 -76.45 3.76
CA LYS A 3 13.82 -75.38 3.43
C LYS A 3 13.06 -74.06 3.42
N GLN A 4 13.41 -73.11 4.32
CA GLN A 4 13.07 -71.71 4.20
C GLN A 4 13.89 -71.11 3.07
N LYS A 5 13.21 -70.66 2.00
CA LYS A 5 13.78 -69.78 0.97
C LYS A 5 13.77 -68.33 1.46
N THR A 6 14.93 -67.80 1.82
CA THR A 6 15.18 -66.41 2.03
C THR A 6 15.14 -65.69 0.67
N VAL A 7 14.10 -64.87 0.44
CA VAL A 7 14.04 -63.99 -0.70
C VAL A 7 14.86 -62.73 -0.34
N GLN A 8 16.14 -62.70 -0.72
CA GLN A 8 16.96 -61.48 -0.77
C GLN A 8 16.57 -60.71 -2.00
N GLY A 9 15.70 -59.70 -1.83
CA GLY A 9 15.43 -58.71 -2.86
C GLY A 9 16.67 -57.82 -3.05
N ASN A 10 17.29 -57.91 -4.21
CA ASN A 10 18.38 -57.03 -4.65
C ASN A 10 17.83 -55.61 -4.80
N VAL A 11 17.91 -54.79 -3.74
CA VAL A 11 17.65 -53.34 -3.80
C VAL A 11 18.91 -52.71 -4.40
N SER A 12 18.74 -51.89 -5.47
CA SER A 12 19.90 -51.28 -6.13
C SER A 12 20.61 -50.31 -5.16
N PRO A 13 21.95 -50.24 -5.17
CA PRO A 13 22.72 -49.36 -4.27
C PRO A 13 22.31 -47.89 -4.33
N ALA A 14 21.80 -47.41 -5.48
CA ALA A 14 21.27 -46.06 -5.66
C ALA A 14 19.98 -45.79 -4.86
N MET A 15 19.14 -46.84 -4.69
CA MET A 15 17.89 -46.75 -3.91
C MET A 15 18.16 -46.66 -2.41
N ASP A 16 19.16 -47.39 -1.91
CA ASP A 16 19.59 -47.32 -0.51
C ASP A 16 20.20 -45.96 -0.16
N ILE A 17 20.99 -45.36 -1.04
CA ILE A 17 21.55 -43.99 -0.85
C ILE A 17 20.42 -42.97 -0.80
N ALA A 18 19.44 -43.04 -1.70
CA ALA A 18 18.28 -42.11 -1.71
C ALA A 18 17.41 -42.26 -0.44
N VAL A 19 17.21 -43.49 0.07
CA VAL A 19 16.48 -43.74 1.30
C VAL A 19 17.26 -43.22 2.51
N GLN A 20 18.57 -43.42 2.58
CA GLN A 20 19.42 -42.90 3.65
C GLN A 20 19.47 -41.38 3.66
N GLN A 21 19.52 -40.71 2.49
CA GLN A 21 19.45 -39.24 2.38
C GLN A 21 18.12 -38.69 2.86
N LYS A 22 16.98 -39.32 2.50
CA LYS A 22 15.65 -38.93 3.01
C LYS A 22 15.54 -39.13 4.53
N LEU A 23 16.05 -40.21 5.08
CA LEU A 23 16.07 -40.46 6.53
C LEU A 23 16.96 -39.47 7.28
N ALA A 24 18.12 -39.10 6.71
CA ALA A 24 19.00 -38.09 7.27
C ALA A 24 18.34 -36.67 7.25
N GLN A 25 17.64 -36.33 6.18
CA GLN A 25 16.86 -35.09 6.09
C GLN A 25 15.70 -35.04 7.09
N GLN A 26 14.95 -36.14 7.25
CA GLN A 26 13.87 -36.26 8.26
C GLN A 26 14.41 -36.15 9.70
N LYS A 27 15.55 -36.79 10.01
CA LYS A 27 16.20 -36.67 11.33
C LYS A 27 16.69 -35.27 11.60
N LYS A 28 17.24 -34.59 10.59
CA LYS A 28 17.68 -33.18 10.68
C LYS A 28 16.48 -32.24 10.93
N PHE A 29 15.37 -32.43 10.22
CA PHE A 29 14.15 -31.67 10.41
C PHE A 29 13.53 -31.87 11.80
N SER A 30 13.41 -33.12 12.25
CA SER A 30 12.90 -33.48 13.58
C SER A 30 13.77 -32.92 14.71
N SER A 31 15.09 -32.89 14.54
CA SER A 31 16.04 -32.32 15.51
C SER A 31 15.90 -30.78 15.57
N VAL A 32 15.78 -30.11 14.44
CA VAL A 32 15.54 -28.63 14.36
C VAL A 32 14.21 -28.29 15.01
N TRP A 33 13.15 -29.03 14.73
CA TRP A 33 11.83 -28.84 15.34
C TRP A 33 11.87 -29.00 16.86
N LYS A 34 12.47 -30.04 17.40
CA LYS A 34 12.61 -30.25 18.85
C LYS A 34 13.40 -29.12 19.53
N LYS A 35 14.47 -28.63 18.89
CA LYS A 35 15.33 -27.57 19.40
C LYS A 35 14.62 -26.20 19.42
N HIS A 36 13.68 -25.96 18.48
CA HIS A 36 13.05 -24.65 18.32
C HIS A 36 11.55 -24.63 18.60
N LYS A 37 10.98 -25.72 19.15
CA LYS A 37 9.53 -25.86 19.39
C LYS A 37 8.91 -24.68 20.16
N TYR A 38 9.61 -24.16 21.16
CA TYR A 38 9.13 -22.98 21.92
C TYR A 38 9.07 -21.71 21.08
N LYS A 39 10.00 -21.51 20.14
CA LYS A 39 9.97 -20.37 19.22
C LYS A 39 8.77 -20.45 18.29
N TYR A 40 8.49 -21.64 17.75
CA TYR A 40 7.29 -21.86 16.91
C TYR A 40 6.00 -21.70 17.72
N LEU A 41 5.97 -22.16 18.95
CA LEU A 41 4.81 -21.99 19.84
C LEU A 41 4.54 -20.50 20.14
N MET A 42 5.58 -19.69 20.32
CA MET A 42 5.43 -18.24 20.53
C MET A 42 4.92 -17.49 19.28
N ILE A 43 5.27 -17.97 18.08
CA ILE A 43 4.80 -17.40 16.81
C ILE A 43 3.42 -17.93 16.42
N ALA A 44 3.04 -19.12 16.89
CA ALA A 44 1.82 -19.80 16.49
C ALA A 44 0.52 -18.98 16.64
N PRO A 45 0.29 -18.22 17.73
CA PRO A 45 -0.92 -17.40 17.85
C PRO A 45 -1.00 -16.32 16.75
N PHE A 46 0.11 -15.62 16.49
CA PHE A 46 0.19 -14.63 15.42
C PHE A 46 0.00 -15.27 14.04
N ALA A 47 0.71 -16.38 13.78
CA ALA A 47 0.62 -17.10 12.51
C ALA A 47 -0.81 -17.60 12.25
N PHE A 48 -1.51 -18.10 13.28
CA PHE A 48 -2.89 -18.54 13.17
C PHE A 48 -3.82 -17.38 12.80
N ILE A 49 -3.73 -16.25 13.52
CA ILE A 49 -4.53 -15.05 13.22
C ILE A 49 -4.23 -14.55 11.80
N PHE A 50 -2.96 -14.47 11.41
CA PHE A 50 -2.56 -14.06 10.07
C PHE A 50 -3.12 -14.97 8.98
N LEU A 51 -3.04 -16.30 9.18
CA LEU A 51 -3.57 -17.28 8.22
C LEU A 51 -5.09 -17.15 8.07
N VAL A 52 -5.83 -17.05 9.19
CA VAL A 52 -7.30 -17.01 9.16
C VAL A 52 -7.84 -15.66 8.68
N PHE A 53 -7.27 -14.54 9.12
CA PHE A 53 -7.84 -13.21 8.86
C PHE A 53 -7.16 -12.44 7.74
N THR A 54 -5.99 -12.89 7.25
CA THR A 54 -5.30 -12.21 6.15
C THR A 54 -5.14 -13.13 4.96
N PHE A 55 -4.52 -14.29 5.14
CA PHE A 55 -4.21 -15.18 4.02
C PHE A 55 -5.45 -15.88 3.44
N LEU A 56 -6.30 -16.44 4.30
CA LEU A 56 -7.50 -17.16 3.87
C LEU A 56 -8.49 -16.30 3.07
N PRO A 57 -8.84 -15.05 3.50
CA PRO A 57 -9.71 -14.17 2.71
C PRO A 57 -9.14 -13.82 1.33
N VAL A 58 -7.81 -13.65 1.21
CA VAL A 58 -7.17 -13.40 -0.09
C VAL A 58 -7.34 -14.61 -1.02
N VAL A 59 -7.11 -15.83 -0.49
CA VAL A 59 -7.30 -17.05 -1.28
C VAL A 59 -8.76 -17.24 -1.69
N ILE A 60 -9.70 -16.99 -0.77
CA ILE A 60 -11.14 -17.03 -1.06
C ILE A 60 -11.51 -16.00 -2.14
N SER A 61 -11.00 -14.77 -2.06
CA SER A 61 -11.25 -13.74 -3.08
C SER A 61 -10.74 -14.17 -4.46
N ILE A 62 -9.55 -14.82 -4.53
CA ILE A 62 -9.03 -15.35 -5.80
C ILE A 62 -9.96 -16.42 -6.35
N ILE A 63 -10.47 -17.34 -5.52
CA ILE A 63 -11.38 -18.40 -5.95
C ILE A 63 -12.72 -17.79 -6.41
N LEU A 64 -13.31 -16.88 -5.61
CA LEU A 64 -14.58 -16.23 -5.92
C LEU A 64 -14.51 -15.36 -7.18
N SER A 65 -13.35 -14.85 -7.57
CA SER A 65 -13.20 -14.06 -8.80
C SER A 65 -13.54 -14.85 -10.08
N PHE A 66 -13.53 -16.18 -10.02
CA PHE A 66 -13.91 -17.08 -11.11
C PHE A 66 -15.36 -17.57 -11.00
N THR A 67 -16.18 -16.96 -10.14
CA THR A 67 -17.56 -17.37 -9.88
C THR A 67 -18.54 -16.22 -10.06
N SER A 68 -19.83 -16.54 -10.21
CA SER A 68 -20.96 -15.59 -10.27
C SER A 68 -21.56 -15.26 -8.90
N PHE A 69 -20.78 -15.33 -7.82
CA PHE A 69 -21.29 -15.17 -6.46
C PHE A 69 -21.85 -13.76 -6.18
N ASP A 70 -23.12 -13.69 -5.81
CA ASP A 70 -23.90 -12.45 -5.53
C ASP A 70 -24.53 -12.43 -4.11
N MET A 71 -24.11 -13.30 -3.21
CA MET A 71 -24.65 -13.51 -1.85
C MET A 71 -26.08 -14.07 -1.78
N VAL A 72 -26.78 -14.21 -2.88
CA VAL A 72 -28.17 -14.74 -2.94
C VAL A 72 -28.14 -16.20 -3.35
N GLU A 73 -27.38 -16.51 -4.39
CA GLU A 73 -27.25 -17.86 -4.94
C GLU A 73 -25.89 -18.47 -4.58
N ALA A 74 -25.81 -19.79 -4.64
CA ALA A 74 -24.54 -20.48 -4.43
C ALA A 74 -23.55 -20.08 -5.54
N PRO A 75 -22.24 -19.97 -5.23
CA PRO A 75 -21.27 -19.55 -6.25
C PRO A 75 -21.16 -20.59 -7.36
N GLU A 76 -21.49 -20.20 -8.58
CA GLU A 76 -21.31 -21.01 -9.78
C GLU A 76 -20.01 -20.65 -10.49
N LEU A 77 -19.29 -21.64 -11.01
CA LEU A 77 -18.02 -21.44 -11.69
C LEU A 77 -18.27 -20.84 -13.10
N THR A 78 -17.89 -19.59 -13.30
CA THR A 78 -17.99 -18.86 -14.58
C THR A 78 -16.65 -18.76 -15.32
N GLY A 79 -15.57 -19.26 -14.72
CA GLY A 79 -14.21 -19.15 -15.28
C GLY A 79 -13.77 -17.70 -15.46
N PHE A 80 -13.31 -17.32 -16.63
CA PHE A 80 -12.80 -15.98 -16.92
C PHE A 80 -13.87 -14.96 -17.34
N ALA A 81 -15.16 -15.28 -17.26
CA ALA A 81 -16.23 -14.39 -17.72
C ALA A 81 -16.23 -13.02 -17.02
N ASN A 82 -15.98 -12.98 -15.69
CA ASN A 82 -15.85 -11.74 -14.94
C ASN A 82 -14.68 -10.88 -15.41
N TYR A 83 -13.56 -11.48 -15.73
CA TYR A 83 -12.37 -10.76 -16.25
C TYR A 83 -12.63 -10.17 -17.64
N VAL A 84 -13.31 -10.93 -18.52
CA VAL A 84 -13.71 -10.44 -19.85
C VAL A 84 -14.74 -9.31 -19.72
N LYS A 85 -15.76 -9.47 -18.85
CA LYS A 85 -16.76 -8.43 -18.56
C LYS A 85 -16.06 -7.14 -18.09
N LEU A 86 -15.12 -7.24 -17.16
CA LEU A 86 -14.42 -6.09 -16.57
C LEU A 86 -13.53 -5.35 -17.57
N ILE A 87 -12.76 -6.07 -18.39
CA ILE A 87 -11.76 -5.44 -19.29
C ILE A 87 -12.40 -4.98 -20.60
N VAL A 88 -13.37 -5.74 -21.15
CA VAL A 88 -13.90 -5.49 -22.50
C VAL A 88 -15.24 -4.73 -22.47
N TYR A 89 -16.10 -5.01 -21.48
CA TYR A 89 -17.47 -4.52 -21.48
C TYR A 89 -17.75 -3.46 -20.42
N ASP A 90 -16.79 -3.14 -19.52
CA ASP A 90 -16.97 -2.14 -18.48
C ASP A 90 -16.16 -0.86 -18.75
N PRO A 91 -16.73 0.16 -19.43
CA PRO A 91 -16.04 1.42 -19.70
C PRO A 91 -15.77 2.24 -18.44
N ILE A 92 -16.58 2.05 -17.38
CA ILE A 92 -16.38 2.75 -16.09
C ILE A 92 -15.13 2.22 -15.40
N PHE A 93 -14.88 0.91 -15.48
CA PHE A 93 -13.63 0.33 -14.97
C PHE A 93 -12.40 0.90 -15.66
N LEU A 94 -12.41 1.06 -16.98
CA LEU A 94 -11.30 1.66 -17.71
C LEU A 94 -11.04 3.11 -17.27
N THR A 95 -12.11 3.88 -17.01
CA THR A 95 -12.01 5.23 -16.43
C THR A 95 -11.43 5.16 -15.02
N ALA A 96 -11.87 4.21 -14.19
CA ALA A 96 -11.34 3.99 -12.84
C ALA A 96 -9.84 3.65 -12.85
N VAL A 97 -9.39 2.81 -13.78
CA VAL A 97 -7.96 2.47 -13.97
C VAL A 97 -7.16 3.72 -14.32
N LYS A 98 -7.62 4.51 -15.30
CA LYS A 98 -6.96 5.75 -15.71
C LYS A 98 -6.84 6.72 -14.52
N ASN A 99 -7.94 6.95 -13.81
CA ASN A 99 -7.98 7.85 -12.66
C ASN A 99 -7.03 7.39 -11.54
N THR A 100 -7.05 6.09 -11.23
CA THR A 100 -6.15 5.51 -10.22
C THR A 100 -4.70 5.65 -10.60
N LEU A 101 -4.34 5.41 -11.86
CA LEU A 101 -2.96 5.55 -12.33
C LEU A 101 -2.50 7.02 -12.32
N VAL A 102 -3.31 7.94 -12.83
CA VAL A 102 -3.00 9.39 -12.78
C VAL A 102 -2.81 9.83 -11.34
N PHE A 103 -3.74 9.48 -10.47
CA PHE A 103 -3.67 9.79 -9.05
C PHE A 103 -2.40 9.22 -8.39
N ALA A 104 -2.11 7.93 -8.59
CA ALA A 104 -0.97 7.25 -7.96
C ALA A 104 0.38 7.74 -8.49
N ILE A 105 0.51 8.02 -9.80
CA ILE A 105 1.75 8.54 -10.41
C ILE A 105 2.07 9.94 -9.86
N ILE A 106 1.07 10.76 -9.56
CA ILE A 106 1.29 12.09 -9.01
C ILE A 106 1.48 12.01 -7.50
N THR A 107 0.54 11.40 -6.78
CA THR A 107 0.57 11.40 -5.30
C THR A 107 1.67 10.54 -4.73
N GLY A 108 1.96 9.37 -5.31
CA GLY A 108 2.97 8.45 -4.79
C GLY A 108 4.36 9.08 -4.65
N PRO A 109 4.98 9.55 -5.75
CA PRO A 109 6.30 10.18 -5.69
C PRO A 109 6.31 11.48 -4.88
N ILE A 110 5.31 12.36 -5.08
CA ILE A 110 5.27 13.65 -4.39
C ILE A 110 5.11 13.44 -2.88
N SER A 111 4.19 12.57 -2.43
CA SER A 111 4.04 12.25 -1.02
C SER A 111 5.30 11.65 -0.41
N TYR A 112 5.98 10.76 -1.14
CA TYR A 112 7.21 10.14 -0.70
C TYR A 112 8.31 11.19 -0.44
N ILE A 113 8.51 12.07 -1.41
CA ILE A 113 9.50 13.17 -1.31
C ILE A 113 9.12 14.13 -0.18
N MET A 114 7.84 14.53 -0.10
CA MET A 114 7.34 15.40 0.96
C MET A 114 7.55 14.79 2.35
N CYS A 115 7.18 13.53 2.55
CA CYS A 115 7.39 12.83 3.82
C CYS A 115 8.86 12.84 4.25
N PHE A 116 9.77 12.58 3.32
CA PHE A 116 11.19 12.57 3.59
C PHE A 116 11.72 13.99 3.89
N LEU A 117 11.40 14.98 3.06
CA LEU A 117 11.86 16.36 3.24
C LEU A 117 11.34 16.96 4.56
N PHE A 118 10.06 16.78 4.87
CA PHE A 118 9.52 17.25 6.16
C PHE A 118 10.16 16.52 7.35
N ALA A 119 10.39 15.21 7.25
CA ALA A 119 11.07 14.47 8.29
C ALA A 119 12.52 14.98 8.50
N TRP A 120 13.23 15.26 7.40
CA TRP A 120 14.59 15.78 7.44
C TRP A 120 14.67 17.18 8.07
N VAL A 121 13.78 18.09 7.67
CA VAL A 121 13.71 19.45 8.25
C VAL A 121 13.30 19.41 9.72
N VAL A 122 12.27 18.62 10.06
CA VAL A 122 11.76 18.51 11.44
C VAL A 122 12.79 17.85 12.36
N ASN A 123 13.61 16.92 11.83
CA ASN A 123 14.64 16.26 12.63
C ASN A 123 15.71 17.20 13.18
N ASP A 124 15.95 18.35 12.54
CA ASP A 124 16.92 19.35 12.99
C ASP A 124 16.45 20.18 14.17
N LEU A 125 15.16 20.17 14.44
CA LEU A 125 14.59 20.93 15.54
C LEU A 125 15.03 20.34 16.91
N PRO A 126 15.12 21.18 17.94
CA PRO A 126 15.27 20.73 19.33
C PRO A 126 14.14 19.76 19.71
N ARG A 127 14.39 18.93 20.73
CA ARG A 127 13.51 17.81 21.10
C ARG A 127 12.02 18.19 21.24
N ILE A 128 11.70 19.32 21.90
CA ILE A 128 10.31 19.72 22.15
C ILE A 128 9.62 20.23 20.88
N PRO A 129 10.15 21.23 20.14
CA PRO A 129 9.58 21.64 18.85
C PRO A 129 9.46 20.50 17.84
N ARG A 130 10.44 19.59 17.80
CA ARG A 130 10.39 18.40 16.95
C ARG A 130 9.17 17.53 17.26
N ALA A 131 8.93 17.23 18.55
CA ALA A 131 7.79 16.41 18.95
C ALA A 131 6.45 17.08 18.58
N ILE A 132 6.34 18.40 18.79
CA ILE A 132 5.13 19.17 18.42
C ILE A 132 4.92 19.15 16.92
N MET A 133 5.94 19.44 16.10
CA MET A 133 5.83 19.43 14.64
C MET A 133 5.52 18.04 14.10
N THR A 134 6.12 16.98 14.69
CA THR A 134 5.80 15.61 14.33
C THR A 134 4.32 15.30 14.59
N LEU A 135 3.78 15.71 15.73
CA LEU A 135 2.36 15.53 16.04
C LEU A 135 1.47 16.30 15.05
N VAL A 136 1.77 17.57 14.77
CA VAL A 136 1.00 18.43 13.86
C VAL A 136 0.95 17.85 12.44
N PHE A 137 2.09 17.40 11.91
CA PHE A 137 2.14 16.81 10.56
C PHE A 137 1.51 15.41 10.49
N TYR A 138 1.58 14.65 11.57
CA TYR A 138 1.00 13.30 11.63
C TYR A 138 -0.51 13.30 11.92
N ALA A 139 -1.03 14.32 12.63
CA ALA A 139 -2.42 14.38 13.08
C ALA A 139 -3.47 14.19 11.96
N PRO A 140 -3.32 14.79 10.75
CA PRO A 140 -4.28 14.57 9.67
C PRO A 140 -4.43 13.11 9.26
N SER A 141 -3.33 12.35 9.26
CA SER A 141 -3.32 10.94 8.80
C SER A 141 -4.01 9.98 9.76
N ILE A 142 -4.14 10.33 11.05
CA ILE A 142 -4.83 9.51 12.06
C ILE A 142 -6.28 9.95 12.30
N SER A 143 -6.66 11.12 11.81
CA SER A 143 -8.02 11.63 11.93
C SER A 143 -8.90 11.07 10.83
N GLY A 144 -9.85 10.20 11.18
CA GLY A 144 -10.78 9.60 10.21
C GLY A 144 -11.62 10.61 9.44
N ASN A 145 -11.80 11.82 9.97
CA ASN A 145 -12.66 12.86 9.39
C ASN A 145 -11.88 14.12 8.95
N ALA A 146 -10.55 14.03 8.78
CA ALA A 146 -9.74 15.18 8.38
C ALA A 146 -10.18 15.81 7.04
N TYR A 147 -10.74 15.01 6.13
CA TYR A 147 -11.28 15.47 4.85
C TYR A 147 -12.41 16.51 4.99
N LEU A 148 -13.13 16.55 6.12
CA LEU A 148 -14.22 17.53 6.35
C LEU A 148 -13.73 18.98 6.30
N VAL A 149 -12.50 19.24 6.73
CA VAL A 149 -11.90 20.58 6.62
C VAL A 149 -11.82 21.02 5.16
N TRP A 150 -11.43 20.10 4.27
CA TRP A 150 -11.35 20.36 2.84
C TRP A 150 -12.71 20.46 2.18
N LYS A 151 -13.70 19.68 2.64
CA LYS A 151 -15.08 19.78 2.18
C LYS A 151 -15.68 21.14 2.50
N LEU A 152 -15.39 21.71 3.66
CA LEU A 152 -15.80 23.07 4.02
C LEU A 152 -15.02 24.11 3.20
N LEU A 153 -13.71 23.91 2.98
CA LEU A 153 -12.88 24.81 2.19
C LEU A 153 -13.36 24.91 0.75
N PHE A 154 -13.63 23.77 0.10
CA PHE A 154 -14.09 23.68 -1.28
C PHE A 154 -15.61 23.55 -1.42
N SER A 155 -16.37 24.05 -0.43
CA SER A 155 -17.83 24.13 -0.57
C SER A 155 -18.22 24.91 -1.82
N SER A 156 -19.22 24.40 -2.56
CA SER A 156 -19.65 24.97 -3.83
C SER A 156 -20.59 26.18 -3.66
N ASP A 157 -20.84 26.62 -2.44
CA ASP A 157 -21.62 27.81 -2.16
C ASP A 157 -20.75 29.09 -2.14
N THR A 158 -21.41 30.25 -2.22
CA THR A 158 -20.74 31.57 -2.22
C THR A 158 -19.99 31.85 -0.92
N TYR A 159 -20.40 31.23 0.19
CA TYR A 159 -19.79 31.37 1.51
C TYR A 159 -18.70 30.33 1.77
N GLY A 160 -18.51 29.36 0.88
CA GLY A 160 -17.38 28.42 0.92
C GLY A 160 -16.07 29.21 0.97
N TRP A 161 -15.15 28.80 1.84
CA TRP A 161 -13.93 29.59 2.10
C TRP A 161 -13.12 29.86 0.81
N ALA A 162 -12.96 28.88 -0.06
CA ALA A 162 -12.24 29.07 -1.32
C ALA A 162 -12.97 30.08 -2.22
N ASN A 163 -14.30 29.98 -2.36
CA ASN A 163 -15.10 30.90 -3.14
C ASN A 163 -15.10 32.32 -2.54
N ALA A 164 -15.26 32.42 -1.23
CA ALA A 164 -15.22 33.73 -0.55
C ALA A 164 -13.88 34.48 -0.78
N TRP A 165 -12.74 33.74 -0.76
CA TRP A 165 -11.44 34.34 -1.09
C TRP A 165 -11.32 34.70 -2.58
N MET A 166 -11.80 33.86 -3.50
CA MET A 166 -11.76 34.11 -4.94
C MET A 166 -12.57 35.34 -5.32
N VAL A 167 -13.78 35.47 -4.76
CA VAL A 167 -14.66 36.65 -4.98
C VAL A 167 -14.05 37.90 -4.34
N LYS A 168 -13.52 37.80 -3.10
CA LYS A 168 -12.89 38.95 -2.42
C LYS A 168 -11.64 39.48 -3.15
N LEU A 169 -10.89 38.59 -3.79
CA LEU A 169 -9.72 38.97 -4.59
C LEU A 169 -10.09 39.44 -6.01
N GLY A 170 -11.38 39.43 -6.38
CA GLY A 170 -11.85 39.84 -7.71
C GLY A 170 -11.47 38.83 -8.82
N LEU A 171 -11.13 37.61 -8.48
CA LEU A 171 -10.74 36.60 -9.46
C LEU A 171 -11.93 35.94 -10.12
N THR A 172 -13.08 35.89 -9.43
CA THR A 172 -14.36 35.38 -9.97
C THR A 172 -15.52 36.21 -9.45
N ASN A 173 -16.60 36.29 -10.26
CA ASN A 173 -17.84 36.94 -9.85
C ASN A 173 -18.90 35.93 -9.35
N GLU A 174 -18.67 34.66 -9.61
CA GLU A 174 -19.62 33.59 -9.29
C GLU A 174 -18.92 32.49 -8.49
N ALA A 175 -19.69 31.73 -7.70
CA ALA A 175 -19.19 30.62 -6.95
C ALA A 175 -18.78 29.47 -7.88
N ILE A 176 -17.56 28.98 -7.73
CA ILE A 176 -17.04 27.83 -8.47
C ILE A 176 -17.54 26.56 -7.79
N LEU A 177 -18.09 25.65 -8.60
CA LEU A 177 -18.57 24.35 -8.16
C LEU A 177 -17.40 23.33 -8.08
N TRP A 178 -16.50 23.55 -7.11
CA TRP A 178 -15.22 22.83 -6.96
C TRP A 178 -15.34 21.31 -6.98
N LEU A 179 -16.31 20.76 -6.23
CA LEU A 179 -16.51 19.32 -6.04
C LEU A 179 -17.55 18.73 -7.01
N GLN A 180 -18.13 19.57 -7.88
CA GLN A 180 -19.16 19.19 -8.84
C GLN A 180 -18.74 19.38 -10.30
N THR A 181 -17.56 19.96 -10.53
CA THR A 181 -17.00 20.15 -11.88
C THR A 181 -15.91 19.13 -12.12
N GLU A 182 -16.03 18.34 -13.18
CA GLU A 182 -15.13 17.24 -13.53
C GLU A 182 -13.64 17.63 -13.48
N GLY A 183 -13.30 18.80 -14.05
CA GLY A 183 -11.90 19.25 -14.14
C GLY A 183 -11.23 19.60 -12.79
N TYR A 184 -12.00 19.89 -11.73
CA TYR A 184 -11.47 20.24 -10.42
C TYR A 184 -11.40 19.06 -9.45
N ILE A 185 -12.19 18.01 -9.67
CA ILE A 185 -12.30 16.87 -8.74
C ILE A 185 -10.94 16.19 -8.53
N MET A 186 -10.27 15.76 -9.59
CA MET A 186 -9.02 15.03 -9.49
C MET A 186 -7.89 15.90 -8.87
N PRO A 187 -7.65 17.15 -9.27
CA PRO A 187 -6.70 18.05 -8.60
C PRO A 187 -6.96 18.22 -7.11
N ILE A 188 -8.22 18.41 -6.70
CA ILE A 188 -8.56 18.57 -5.28
C ILE A 188 -8.29 17.27 -4.51
N LEU A 189 -8.70 16.12 -5.04
CA LEU A 189 -8.39 14.82 -4.43
C LEU A 189 -6.87 14.63 -4.23
N ILE A 190 -6.06 15.01 -5.22
CA ILE A 190 -4.60 14.95 -5.14
C ILE A 190 -4.08 15.85 -4.01
N VAL A 191 -4.50 17.11 -3.94
CA VAL A 191 -4.06 18.05 -2.89
C VAL A 191 -4.41 17.54 -1.49
N VAL A 192 -5.65 17.06 -1.32
CA VAL A 192 -6.10 16.51 -0.02
C VAL A 192 -5.32 15.26 0.35
N GLN A 193 -5.08 14.37 -0.62
CA GLN A 193 -4.27 13.16 -0.38
C GLN A 193 -2.83 13.49 0.01
N LEU A 194 -2.22 14.48 -0.64
CA LEU A 194 -0.86 14.92 -0.29
C LEU A 194 -0.79 15.40 1.16
N TRP A 195 -1.78 16.15 1.60
CA TRP A 195 -1.86 16.59 3.00
C TRP A 195 -2.09 15.43 3.98
N LEU A 196 -2.92 14.44 3.62
CA LEU A 196 -3.17 13.24 4.43
C LEU A 196 -2.00 12.25 4.41
N SER A 197 -1.08 12.36 3.46
CA SER A 197 -0.03 11.37 3.23
C SER A 197 1.11 11.40 4.25
N LEU A 198 1.19 12.44 5.10
CA LEU A 198 2.19 12.58 6.17
C LEU A 198 1.87 11.63 7.34
N GLY A 199 1.86 10.32 7.06
CA GLY A 199 1.49 9.25 7.97
C GLY A 199 2.68 8.40 8.40
N ILE A 200 2.54 7.08 8.27
CA ILE A 200 3.52 6.08 8.73
C ILE A 200 4.89 6.27 8.09
N SER A 201 4.96 6.64 6.80
CA SER A 201 6.23 6.88 6.11
C SER A 201 7.00 8.04 6.72
N PHE A 202 6.32 9.14 7.04
CA PHE A 202 6.91 10.31 7.72
C PHE A 202 7.50 9.94 9.08
N LEU A 203 6.74 9.19 9.91
CA LEU A 203 7.24 8.71 11.20
C LEU A 203 8.43 7.76 11.05
N THR A 204 8.40 6.88 10.07
CA THR A 204 9.49 5.96 9.78
C THR A 204 10.75 6.72 9.40
N PHE A 205 10.64 7.79 8.60
CA PHE A 205 11.78 8.62 8.24
C PHE A 205 12.33 9.40 9.43
N ILE A 206 11.48 9.99 10.27
CA ILE A 206 11.93 10.64 11.52
C ILE A 206 12.66 9.63 12.42
N ALA A 207 12.09 8.45 12.64
CA ALA A 207 12.71 7.42 13.46
C ALA A 207 14.06 6.96 12.86
N GLY A 208 14.13 6.80 11.54
CA GLY A 208 15.36 6.48 10.83
C GLY A 208 16.45 7.53 11.04
N LEU A 209 16.11 8.81 10.84
CA LEU A 209 17.01 9.93 11.04
C LEU A 209 17.53 10.03 12.49
N GLN A 210 16.67 9.78 13.47
CA GLN A 210 17.05 9.82 14.89
C GLN A 210 17.94 8.66 15.32
N ASN A 211 17.86 7.53 14.63
CA ASN A 211 18.65 6.33 14.92
C ASN A 211 20.01 6.30 14.16
N MET A 212 20.32 7.31 13.39
CA MET A 212 21.60 7.38 12.69
C MET A 212 22.75 7.61 13.65
N ASP A 213 23.87 6.94 13.38
CA ASP A 213 25.10 7.13 14.13
C ASP A 213 25.72 8.51 13.81
N LYS A 214 25.86 9.32 14.85
CA LYS A 214 26.45 10.67 14.73
C LYS A 214 27.90 10.64 14.30
N SER A 215 28.63 9.55 14.60
CA SER A 215 30.03 9.39 14.20
C SER A 215 30.20 9.43 12.67
N LEU A 216 29.20 9.03 11.90
CA LEU A 216 29.22 9.14 10.44
C LEU A 216 29.29 10.60 9.95
N TYR A 217 28.55 11.50 10.62
CA TYR A 217 28.57 12.93 10.30
C TYR A 217 29.87 13.60 10.74
N GLU A 218 30.43 13.20 11.90
CA GLU A 218 31.70 13.68 12.41
C GLU A 218 32.85 13.26 11.49
N ALA A 219 32.89 12.00 11.06
CA ALA A 219 33.87 11.50 10.10
C ALA A 219 33.78 12.23 8.76
N ALA A 220 32.57 12.45 8.27
CA ALA A 220 32.35 13.16 7.03
C ALA A 220 32.76 14.63 7.07
N ALA A 221 32.61 15.29 8.20
CA ALA A 221 33.10 16.65 8.39
C ALA A 221 34.64 16.72 8.30
N VAL A 222 35.36 15.70 8.81
CA VAL A 222 36.81 15.57 8.69
C VAL A 222 37.20 15.30 7.23
N GLU A 223 36.43 14.53 6.47
CA GLU A 223 36.64 14.24 5.05
C GLU A 223 36.28 15.40 4.12
N GLY A 224 35.79 16.53 4.64
CA GLY A 224 35.57 17.76 3.89
C GLY A 224 34.14 17.97 3.40
N ILE A 225 33.16 17.24 3.92
CA ILE A 225 31.73 17.54 3.72
C ILE A 225 31.40 18.80 4.52
N LYS A 226 30.96 19.86 3.82
CA LYS A 226 30.78 21.20 4.41
C LYS A 226 29.31 21.65 4.49
N ASN A 227 28.39 21.00 3.81
CA ASN A 227 27.00 21.47 3.77
C ASN A 227 25.99 20.32 3.92
N ARG A 228 24.77 20.69 4.39
CA ARG A 228 23.66 19.79 4.65
C ARG A 228 23.21 18.97 3.44
N TRP A 229 23.35 19.51 2.24
CA TRP A 229 22.98 18.78 1.01
C TRP A 229 23.99 17.68 0.69
N GLN A 230 25.27 17.92 0.94
CA GLN A 230 26.29 16.88 0.81
C GLN A 230 26.09 15.78 1.85
N GLU A 231 25.82 16.15 3.11
CA GLU A 231 25.48 15.18 4.17
C GLU A 231 24.26 14.33 3.77
N LEU A 232 23.22 14.98 3.21
CA LEU A 232 22.01 14.30 2.75
C LEU A 232 22.33 13.23 1.71
N TRP A 233 23.10 13.58 0.66
CA TRP A 233 23.36 12.70 -0.46
C TRP A 233 24.37 11.61 -0.15
N TYR A 234 25.42 11.92 0.58
CA TYR A 234 26.55 10.99 0.78
C TYR A 234 26.42 10.15 2.05
N ILE A 235 25.66 10.62 3.05
CA ILE A 235 25.55 9.95 4.35
C ILE A 235 24.10 9.54 4.65
N THR A 236 23.19 10.51 4.66
CA THR A 236 21.82 10.29 5.14
C THR A 236 21.05 9.31 4.25
N LEU A 237 20.96 9.57 2.95
CA LEU A 237 20.23 8.72 2.03
C LEU A 237 20.78 7.28 1.96
N PRO A 238 22.10 7.05 1.84
CA PRO A 238 22.63 5.68 1.84
C PRO A 238 22.38 4.92 3.15
N SER A 239 22.53 5.60 4.29
CA SER A 239 22.34 4.99 5.62
C SER A 239 20.87 4.68 5.92
N MET A 240 19.93 5.44 5.34
CA MET A 240 18.49 5.27 5.51
C MET A 240 17.85 4.34 4.47
N LYS A 241 18.60 3.66 3.64
CA LYS A 241 18.07 2.80 2.56
C LYS A 241 16.95 1.85 3.00
N PRO A 242 17.02 1.13 4.15
CA PRO A 242 15.91 0.28 4.59
C PRO A 242 14.62 1.06 4.86
N GLN A 243 14.71 2.22 5.53
CA GLN A 243 13.57 3.08 5.86
C GLN A 243 12.98 3.72 4.59
N LEU A 244 13.83 4.13 3.66
CA LEU A 244 13.42 4.67 2.37
C LEU A 244 12.65 3.62 1.54
N MET A 245 13.14 2.38 1.50
CA MET A 245 12.44 1.29 0.82
C MET A 245 11.08 0.98 1.47
N PHE A 246 11.00 0.96 2.80
CA PHE A 246 9.76 0.75 3.53
C PHE A 246 8.77 1.89 3.26
N GLY A 247 9.21 3.14 3.37
CA GLY A 247 8.39 4.32 3.08
C GLY A 247 7.84 4.33 1.65
N ALA A 248 8.64 3.91 0.67
CA ALA A 248 8.19 3.80 -0.72
C ALA A 248 7.05 2.78 -0.89
N VAL A 249 7.19 1.59 -0.27
CA VAL A 249 6.13 0.57 -0.30
C VAL A 249 4.84 1.10 0.33
N MET A 250 4.94 1.79 1.46
CA MET A 250 3.78 2.37 2.15
C MET A 250 3.11 3.46 1.30
N GLN A 251 3.88 4.33 0.63
CA GLN A 251 3.31 5.38 -0.23
C GLN A 251 2.66 4.83 -1.50
N ILE A 252 3.25 3.81 -2.14
CA ILE A 252 2.65 3.14 -3.29
C ILE A 252 1.31 2.52 -2.89
N THR A 253 1.29 1.80 -1.76
CA THR A 253 0.06 1.17 -1.27
C THR A 253 -1.00 2.23 -0.97
N SER A 254 -0.65 3.31 -0.28
CA SER A 254 -1.56 4.42 0.04
C SER A 254 -2.11 5.10 -1.22
N SER A 255 -1.28 5.37 -2.23
CA SER A 255 -1.69 6.06 -3.46
C SER A 255 -2.60 5.21 -4.36
N LEU A 256 -2.48 3.90 -4.32
CA LEU A 256 -3.34 2.98 -5.08
C LEU A 256 -4.62 2.57 -4.32
N SER A 257 -4.68 2.82 -3.00
CA SER A 257 -5.81 2.42 -2.13
C SER A 257 -6.79 3.54 -1.84
N VAL A 258 -6.93 4.52 -2.74
CA VAL A 258 -7.85 5.64 -2.55
C VAL A 258 -9.25 5.26 -2.96
N SER A 259 -10.17 5.22 -1.98
CA SER A 259 -11.61 5.06 -2.19
C SER A 259 -12.39 5.98 -1.25
N GLN A 260 -12.20 5.80 0.06
CA GLN A 260 -12.97 6.51 1.08
C GLN A 260 -12.86 8.03 0.93
N LEU A 261 -11.65 8.55 0.71
CA LEU A 261 -11.43 9.98 0.47
C LEU A 261 -12.26 10.50 -0.71
N SER A 262 -12.31 9.76 -1.81
CA SER A 262 -13.09 10.15 -2.98
C SER A 262 -14.58 10.15 -2.67
N ILE A 263 -15.09 9.08 -2.06
CA ILE A 263 -16.52 8.94 -1.70
C ILE A 263 -16.95 10.05 -0.74
N ASP A 264 -16.14 10.33 0.28
CA ASP A 264 -16.49 11.29 1.33
C ASP A 264 -16.41 12.74 0.86
N LEU A 265 -15.45 13.06 -0.02
CA LEU A 265 -15.22 14.42 -0.48
C LEU A 265 -16.16 14.81 -1.63
N VAL A 266 -16.23 13.98 -2.67
CA VAL A 266 -16.99 14.31 -3.90
C VAL A 266 -18.31 13.56 -4.03
N GLY A 267 -18.59 12.60 -3.14
CA GLY A 267 -19.79 11.76 -3.19
C GLY A 267 -19.64 10.56 -4.13
N PHE A 268 -20.67 9.71 -4.11
CA PHE A 268 -20.72 8.52 -4.94
C PHE A 268 -22.10 8.36 -5.60
N PRO A 269 -22.15 8.14 -6.94
CA PRO A 269 -21.07 8.28 -7.91
C PRO A 269 -20.64 9.75 -8.08
N SER A 270 -19.35 9.99 -8.34
CA SER A 270 -18.87 11.34 -8.65
C SER A 270 -19.30 11.77 -10.06
N VAL A 271 -19.36 13.09 -10.30
CA VAL A 271 -19.76 13.65 -11.61
C VAL A 271 -18.86 13.08 -12.72
N ASN A 272 -19.48 12.51 -13.74
CA ASN A 272 -18.82 11.85 -14.88
C ASN A 272 -17.73 10.85 -14.46
N TYR A 273 -17.87 10.24 -13.29
CA TYR A 273 -16.86 9.32 -12.71
C TYR A 273 -15.47 9.95 -12.55
N ALA A 274 -15.34 11.29 -12.46
CA ALA A 274 -14.06 11.98 -12.40
C ALA A 274 -13.23 11.65 -11.15
N GLY A 275 -13.90 11.34 -10.02
CA GLY A 275 -13.25 10.85 -8.80
C GLY A 275 -13.25 9.33 -8.64
N HIS A 276 -13.74 8.58 -9.63
CA HIS A 276 -13.90 7.13 -9.53
C HIS A 276 -12.57 6.41 -9.70
N THR A 277 -12.20 5.62 -8.72
CA THR A 277 -10.96 4.82 -8.70
C THR A 277 -11.27 3.33 -8.76
N ILE A 278 -10.27 2.48 -9.00
CA ILE A 278 -10.45 1.01 -8.98
C ILE A 278 -11.05 0.55 -7.65
N LEU A 279 -10.59 1.11 -6.53
CA LEU A 279 -11.10 0.72 -5.21
C LEU A 279 -12.52 1.26 -4.95
N THR A 280 -12.87 2.43 -5.53
CA THR A 280 -14.26 2.94 -5.51
C THR A 280 -15.18 2.06 -6.35
N HIS A 281 -14.68 1.56 -7.48
CA HIS A 281 -15.41 0.62 -8.33
C HIS A 281 -15.63 -0.72 -7.63
N LEU A 282 -14.60 -1.22 -6.91
CA LEU A 282 -14.74 -2.39 -6.06
C LEU A 282 -15.80 -2.19 -4.97
N HIS A 283 -15.83 -1.00 -4.35
CA HIS A 283 -16.83 -0.66 -3.33
C HIS A 283 -18.25 -0.68 -3.92
N ASP A 284 -18.46 -0.21 -5.14
CA ASP A 284 -19.75 -0.24 -5.83
C ASP A 284 -20.27 -1.69 -5.97
N PHE A 285 -19.45 -2.56 -6.56
CA PHE A 285 -19.86 -3.94 -6.81
C PHE A 285 -19.88 -4.81 -5.55
N GLY A 286 -18.98 -4.55 -4.59
CA GLY A 286 -18.89 -5.35 -3.37
C GLY A 286 -19.91 -4.96 -2.30
N ASN A 287 -20.15 -3.66 -2.10
CA ASN A 287 -20.94 -3.18 -0.96
C ASN A 287 -22.30 -2.60 -1.34
N ILE A 288 -22.51 -2.20 -2.60
CA ILE A 288 -23.77 -1.61 -3.04
C ILE A 288 -24.57 -2.60 -3.89
N ARG A 289 -23.92 -3.22 -4.88
CA ARG A 289 -24.60 -4.18 -5.78
C ARG A 289 -24.55 -5.62 -5.28
N TYR A 290 -23.64 -5.93 -4.34
CA TYR A 290 -23.43 -7.26 -3.80
C TYR A 290 -23.00 -8.33 -4.82
N GLU A 291 -22.48 -7.93 -5.99
CA GLU A 291 -21.88 -8.82 -6.98
C GLU A 291 -20.44 -9.22 -6.53
N LEU A 292 -20.33 -10.07 -5.51
CA LEU A 292 -19.05 -10.37 -4.86
C LEU A 292 -18.05 -11.07 -5.79
N GLY A 293 -18.50 -11.95 -6.69
CA GLY A 293 -17.63 -12.58 -7.68
C GLY A 293 -16.93 -11.56 -8.57
N TYR A 294 -17.69 -10.55 -9.03
CA TYR A 294 -17.15 -9.45 -9.82
C TYR A 294 -16.26 -8.50 -9.00
N ALA A 295 -16.65 -8.15 -7.78
CA ALA A 295 -15.84 -7.35 -6.86
C ALA A 295 -14.51 -8.03 -6.53
N CYS A 296 -14.51 -9.34 -6.32
CA CYS A 296 -13.29 -10.14 -6.13
C CYS A 296 -12.38 -10.09 -7.36
N THR A 297 -12.93 -10.07 -8.58
CA THR A 297 -12.15 -9.91 -9.81
C THR A 297 -11.43 -8.55 -9.85
N ILE A 298 -12.13 -7.47 -9.48
CA ILE A 298 -11.53 -6.11 -9.36
C ILE A 298 -10.42 -6.11 -8.32
N ALA A 299 -10.65 -6.72 -7.15
CA ALA A 299 -9.66 -6.83 -6.08
C ALA A 299 -8.39 -7.58 -6.52
N VAL A 300 -8.53 -8.69 -7.24
CA VAL A 300 -7.41 -9.48 -7.76
C VAL A 300 -6.60 -8.68 -8.78
N ILE A 301 -7.25 -7.96 -9.69
CA ILE A 301 -6.54 -7.08 -10.65
C ILE A 301 -5.80 -5.95 -9.91
N LEU A 302 -6.44 -5.29 -8.96
CA LEU A 302 -5.80 -4.24 -8.16
C LEU A 302 -4.58 -4.79 -7.38
N PHE A 303 -4.71 -5.98 -6.79
CA PHE A 303 -3.60 -6.66 -6.10
C PHE A 303 -2.40 -6.89 -7.03
N PHE A 304 -2.63 -7.37 -8.26
CA PHE A 304 -1.54 -7.54 -9.23
C PHE A 304 -0.93 -6.20 -9.66
N ILE A 305 -1.73 -5.17 -9.87
CA ILE A 305 -1.22 -3.81 -10.18
C ILE A 305 -0.32 -3.32 -9.03
N MET A 306 -0.78 -3.41 -7.78
CA MET A 306 0.01 -3.03 -6.60
C MET A 306 1.31 -3.82 -6.49
N MET A 307 1.27 -5.13 -6.71
CA MET A 307 2.44 -6.00 -6.65
C MET A 307 3.47 -5.61 -7.72
N ILE A 308 3.04 -5.39 -8.96
CA ILE A 308 3.90 -4.96 -10.07
C ILE A 308 4.53 -3.60 -9.75
N CYS A 309 3.74 -2.62 -9.32
CA CYS A 309 4.24 -1.29 -8.95
C CYS A 309 5.27 -1.37 -7.81
N ASN A 310 5.00 -2.16 -6.77
CA ASN A 310 5.95 -2.35 -5.68
C ASN A 310 7.27 -2.98 -6.14
N VAL A 311 7.22 -4.02 -6.97
CA VAL A 311 8.43 -4.68 -7.50
C VAL A 311 9.24 -3.72 -8.38
N LEU A 312 8.57 -2.94 -9.23
CA LEU A 312 9.23 -1.97 -10.11
C LEU A 312 9.93 -0.87 -9.31
N VAL A 313 9.24 -0.26 -8.34
CA VAL A 313 9.82 0.82 -7.52
C VAL A 313 10.94 0.32 -6.63
N GLN A 314 10.80 -0.86 -6.02
CA GLN A 314 11.89 -1.47 -5.24
C GLN A 314 13.13 -1.76 -6.10
N LYS A 315 12.94 -2.25 -7.34
CA LYS A 315 14.08 -2.45 -8.28
C LYS A 315 14.75 -1.12 -8.65
N LEU A 316 13.95 -0.06 -8.84
CA LEU A 316 14.47 1.28 -9.13
C LEU A 316 15.30 1.81 -7.95
N LEU A 317 14.74 1.78 -6.75
CA LEU A 317 15.42 2.27 -5.54
C LEU A 317 16.70 1.49 -5.21
N ARG A 318 16.72 0.18 -5.48
CA ARG A 318 17.94 -0.64 -5.31
C ARG A 318 19.09 -0.24 -6.23
N LYS A 319 18.79 0.34 -7.39
CA LYS A 319 19.81 0.79 -8.35
C LYS A 319 20.38 2.17 -8.02
N LEU A 320 19.64 2.98 -7.28
CA LEU A 320 20.01 4.35 -6.91
C LEU A 320 20.89 4.43 -5.65
N GLY A 321 21.07 3.35 -4.95
CA GLY A 321 21.91 3.23 -3.76
C GLY A 321 22.56 1.86 -3.65
#